data_690774532042c608ea91bd34101da48a
#
_entry.id   690774532042c608ea91bd34101da48a
#
_cell.length_a   1.000
_cell.length_b   1.000
_cell.length_c   1.000
_cell.angle_alpha   90.00
_cell.angle_beta   90.00
_cell.angle_gamma   90.00
#
_symmetry.space_group_name_H-M   'P 1'
#
loop_
_entity.id
_entity.type
_entity.pdbx_description
1 polymer ?
#
loop_
_entity_poly.entity_id
_entity_poly.type
_entity_poly.pdbx_seq_one_letter_code
_entity_poly.pdbx_strand_id
1 'polypeptide(L)'
;GYFPFTPPTSKAVWEKRAEHVRRQILVSQGLWPMPTKTPLNTVIHGRIDRGEYTVEKVYFESAPGFFVTGNLYRPKKVSGKAPGVLFAHGHWTNARLSESTDAELQRELAEGEERFEEGGRSRFQSMCVQLARMGCVVWQWDMLGNSDALQLSAQLVHGFAKQRPEMNTTENWGLYSPQAEAHLQSTMGLQTLNSIRSLDFLLSLPEVDPDRIAITGASGGGTQTMLVAAIDPRVTLSFPAVMVSTAMQGGCTCEN
;
A
#
# COMPACT_ATOMS: atom_id res chain seq x y z
N GLY A 1 -8.05 25.07 -10.59
CA GLY A 1 -7.03 26.11 -10.61
C GLY A 1 -5.71 25.59 -11.17
N TYR A 2 -4.95 26.45 -11.83
CA TYR A 2 -3.60 26.11 -12.31
C TYR A 2 -2.58 26.44 -11.23
N PHE A 3 -1.81 25.45 -10.81
CA PHE A 3 -0.72 25.63 -9.86
C PHE A 3 0.62 25.47 -10.60
N PRO A 4 1.24 26.58 -11.06
CA PRO A 4 2.48 26.49 -11.79
C PRO A 4 3.61 25.95 -10.90
N PHE A 5 4.34 24.96 -11.41
CA PHE A 5 5.52 24.44 -10.74
C PHE A 5 6.74 25.24 -11.21
N THR A 6 7.40 25.94 -10.28
CA THR A 6 8.71 26.55 -10.52
C THR A 6 9.78 25.63 -9.96
N PRO A 7 10.68 25.11 -10.82
CA PRO A 7 11.77 24.26 -10.36
C PRO A 7 12.65 24.98 -9.33
N PRO A 8 13.08 24.29 -8.27
CA PRO A 8 14.05 24.85 -7.33
C PRO A 8 15.39 25.18 -8.01
N THR A 9 16.01 26.28 -7.60
CA THR A 9 17.27 26.75 -8.19
C THR A 9 18.51 26.03 -7.65
N SER A 10 18.37 25.26 -6.57
CA SER A 10 19.46 24.47 -5.98
C SER A 10 18.94 23.28 -5.18
N LYS A 11 19.81 22.32 -4.88
CA LYS A 11 19.53 21.17 -4.02
C LYS A 11 19.03 21.61 -2.63
N ALA A 12 19.65 22.59 -2.01
CA ALA A 12 19.25 23.08 -0.70
C ALA A 12 17.84 23.69 -0.70
N VAL A 13 17.47 24.42 -1.73
CA VAL A 13 16.11 24.95 -1.92
C VAL A 13 15.11 23.82 -2.10
N TRP A 14 15.48 22.79 -2.87
CA TRP A 14 14.66 21.59 -3.04
C TRP A 14 14.45 20.85 -1.73
N GLU A 15 15.51 20.59 -0.96
CA GLU A 15 15.44 19.86 0.32
C GLU A 15 14.52 20.56 1.31
N LYS A 16 14.62 21.89 1.42
CA LYS A 16 13.74 22.69 2.27
C LYS A 16 12.28 22.61 1.82
N ARG A 17 12.04 22.67 0.51
CA ARG A 17 10.70 22.52 -0.06
C ARG A 17 10.15 21.11 0.17
N ALA A 18 10.96 20.07 -0.05
CA ALA A 18 10.58 18.68 0.15
C ALA A 18 10.20 18.41 1.61
N GLU A 19 10.95 18.94 2.57
CA GLU A 19 10.62 18.85 3.99
C GLU A 19 9.26 19.53 4.31
N HIS A 20 9.05 20.73 3.77
CA HIS A 20 7.80 21.46 3.95
C HIS A 20 6.61 20.68 3.37
N VAL A 21 6.70 20.18 2.14
CA VAL A 21 5.66 19.39 1.49
C VAL A 21 5.39 18.09 2.25
N ARG A 22 6.44 17.40 2.69
CA ARG A 22 6.33 16.18 3.51
C ARG A 22 5.52 16.44 4.77
N ARG A 23 5.79 17.53 5.47
CA ARG A 23 5.03 17.94 6.66
C ARG A 23 3.59 18.26 6.32
N GLN A 24 3.31 18.97 5.22
CA GLN A 24 1.94 19.26 4.79
C GLN A 24 1.16 17.98 4.50
N ILE A 25 1.76 17.00 3.84
CA ILE A 25 1.14 15.70 3.59
C ILE A 25 0.80 15.02 4.92
N LEU A 26 1.74 14.96 5.86
CA LEU A 26 1.50 14.34 7.17
C LEU A 26 0.40 15.05 7.95
N VAL A 27 0.33 16.37 7.91
CA VAL A 27 -0.75 17.15 8.55
C VAL A 27 -2.10 16.82 7.90
N SER A 28 -2.18 16.83 6.57
CA SER A 28 -3.44 16.55 5.86
C SER A 28 -3.93 15.13 6.07
N GLN A 29 -3.03 14.20 6.37
CA GLN A 29 -3.35 12.79 6.68
C GLN A 29 -3.67 12.55 8.18
N GLY A 30 -3.63 13.59 9.03
CA GLY A 30 -3.76 13.42 10.46
C GLY A 30 -2.61 12.65 11.12
N LEU A 31 -1.45 12.60 10.47
CA LEU A 31 -0.24 11.89 10.91
C LEU A 31 0.85 12.82 11.44
N TRP A 32 0.52 14.09 11.72
CA TRP A 32 1.44 15.04 12.32
C TRP A 32 0.91 15.60 13.65
N PRO A 33 1.65 15.46 14.78
CA PRO A 33 2.87 14.65 14.90
C PRO A 33 2.61 13.17 14.66
N MET A 34 3.63 12.45 14.17
CA MET A 34 3.49 11.00 13.91
C MET A 34 3.04 10.29 15.20
N PRO A 35 2.08 9.36 15.08
CA PRO A 35 1.67 8.52 16.20
C PRO A 35 2.86 7.76 16.79
N THR A 36 2.86 7.58 18.12
CA THR A 36 3.87 6.76 18.79
C THR A 36 3.86 5.34 18.22
N LYS A 37 5.01 4.89 17.74
CA LYS A 37 5.16 3.54 17.21
C LYS A 37 5.11 2.53 18.36
N THR A 38 4.13 1.63 18.29
CA THR A 38 4.03 0.48 19.20
C THR A 38 4.73 -0.74 18.61
N PRO A 39 5.07 -1.77 19.40
CA PRO A 39 5.57 -3.04 18.87
C PRO A 39 4.66 -3.60 17.79
N LEU A 40 5.24 -4.19 16.75
CA LEU A 40 4.46 -4.77 15.66
C LEU A 40 3.77 -6.08 16.05
N ASN A 41 4.27 -6.78 17.07
CA ASN A 41 3.73 -8.08 17.50
C ASN A 41 3.52 -9.04 16.32
N THR A 42 4.50 -9.08 15.43
CA THR A 42 4.41 -9.79 14.15
C THR A 42 4.25 -11.29 14.31
N VAL A 43 3.29 -11.86 13.58
CA VAL A 43 3.13 -13.31 13.44
C VAL A 43 3.30 -13.69 11.97
N ILE A 44 4.25 -14.60 11.72
CA ILE A 44 4.52 -15.18 10.40
C ILE A 44 4.17 -16.66 10.48
N HIS A 45 3.30 -17.14 9.58
CA HIS A 45 2.82 -18.52 9.63
C HIS A 45 2.42 -19.06 8.24
N GLY A 46 2.02 -20.32 8.17
CA GLY A 46 1.45 -20.91 6.96
C GLY A 46 2.41 -20.95 5.78
N ARG A 47 3.70 -21.22 6.03
CA ARG A 47 4.74 -21.25 5.00
C ARG A 47 4.45 -22.29 3.94
N ILE A 48 4.48 -21.86 2.68
CA ILE A 48 4.39 -22.69 1.48
C ILE A 48 5.73 -22.61 0.75
N ASP A 49 6.35 -23.75 0.51
CA ASP A 49 7.59 -23.86 -0.28
C ASP A 49 7.24 -24.03 -1.77
N ARG A 50 7.80 -23.19 -2.62
CA ARG A 50 7.63 -23.19 -4.07
C ARG A 50 8.94 -23.43 -4.83
N GLY A 51 9.91 -24.09 -4.21
CA GLY A 51 11.22 -24.41 -4.78
C GLY A 51 12.18 -23.22 -4.80
N GLU A 52 11.93 -22.21 -5.58
CA GLU A 52 12.78 -21.01 -5.71
C GLU A 52 12.48 -19.94 -4.66
N TYR A 53 11.26 -19.92 -4.15
CA TYR A 53 10.78 -18.94 -3.16
C TYR A 53 9.83 -19.61 -2.16
N THR A 54 9.51 -18.89 -1.10
CA THR A 54 8.45 -19.24 -0.14
C THR A 54 7.40 -18.16 -0.10
N VAL A 55 6.16 -18.56 0.23
CA VAL A 55 5.05 -17.63 0.54
C VAL A 55 4.62 -17.90 1.96
N GLU A 56 4.47 -16.85 2.75
CA GLU A 56 4.06 -16.93 4.15
C GLU A 56 2.93 -15.94 4.42
N LYS A 57 1.96 -16.32 5.24
CA LYS A 57 0.95 -15.41 5.75
C LYS A 57 1.54 -14.60 6.89
N VAL A 58 1.24 -13.32 6.92
CA VAL A 58 1.71 -12.44 7.99
C VAL A 58 0.56 -11.56 8.47
N TYR A 59 0.54 -11.31 9.77
CA TYR A 59 -0.17 -10.19 10.34
C TYR A 59 0.67 -9.53 11.44
N PHE A 60 0.45 -8.22 11.63
CA PHE A 60 1.09 -7.44 12.68
C PHE A 60 0.21 -6.27 13.11
N GLU A 61 0.46 -5.71 14.28
CA GLU A 61 -0.24 -4.52 14.77
C GLU A 61 0.38 -3.24 14.20
N SER A 62 -0.42 -2.47 13.47
CA SER A 62 -0.03 -1.12 13.04
C SER A 62 -0.27 -0.08 14.13
N ALA A 63 -1.30 -0.29 14.92
CA ALA A 63 -1.65 0.40 16.16
C ALA A 63 -2.20 -0.64 17.15
N PRO A 64 -2.32 -0.35 18.46
CA PRO A 64 -2.83 -1.31 19.43
C PRO A 64 -4.19 -1.88 19.05
N GLY A 65 -4.25 -3.20 18.86
CA GLY A 65 -5.46 -3.93 18.46
C GLY A 65 -5.89 -3.71 17.00
N PHE A 66 -5.11 -3.02 16.19
CA PHE A 66 -5.38 -2.80 14.77
C PHE A 66 -4.33 -3.48 13.89
N PHE A 67 -4.77 -4.38 13.02
CA PHE A 67 -3.90 -5.31 12.34
C PHE A 67 -3.77 -5.02 10.84
N VAL A 68 -2.57 -5.24 10.33
CA VAL A 68 -2.26 -5.35 8.90
C VAL A 68 -1.99 -6.81 8.59
N THR A 69 -2.58 -7.30 7.51
CA THR A 69 -2.46 -8.68 7.03
C THR A 69 -1.86 -8.70 5.63
N GLY A 70 -1.34 -9.84 5.20
CA GLY A 70 -0.83 -9.98 3.84
C GLY A 70 0.01 -11.23 3.60
N ASN A 71 0.65 -11.26 2.44
CA ASN A 71 1.57 -12.31 2.02
C ASN A 71 3.01 -11.80 1.93
N LEU A 72 3.92 -12.56 2.50
CA LEU A 72 5.36 -12.34 2.42
C LEU A 72 5.96 -13.37 1.47
N TYR A 73 6.61 -12.89 0.41
CA TYR A 73 7.32 -13.72 -0.56
C TYR A 73 8.82 -13.57 -0.31
N ARG A 74 9.51 -14.69 -0.10
CA ARG A 74 10.95 -14.71 0.17
C ARG A 74 11.71 -15.54 -0.84
N PRO A 75 12.76 -15.00 -1.47
CA PRO A 75 13.67 -15.78 -2.30
C PRO A 75 14.43 -16.80 -1.46
N LYS A 76 14.69 -18.00 -2.01
CA LYS A 76 15.47 -19.02 -1.31
C LYS A 76 16.97 -18.95 -1.59
N LYS A 77 17.36 -18.28 -2.69
CA LYS A 77 18.75 -18.14 -3.09
C LYS A 77 19.09 -16.66 -3.22
N VAL A 78 19.68 -16.11 -2.19
CA VAL A 78 20.21 -14.74 -2.17
C VAL A 78 21.61 -14.75 -1.60
N SER A 79 22.52 -14.02 -2.22
CA SER A 79 23.84 -13.75 -1.66
C SER A 79 23.79 -12.46 -0.86
N GLY A 80 23.97 -12.54 0.44
CA GLY A 80 23.88 -11.40 1.35
C GLY A 80 22.43 -10.96 1.61
N LYS A 81 22.21 -9.66 1.76
CA LYS A 81 20.88 -9.09 1.97
C LYS A 81 20.14 -8.83 0.65
N ALA A 82 18.84 -9.08 0.65
CA ALA A 82 17.95 -8.90 -0.50
C ALA A 82 17.34 -7.48 -0.56
N PRO A 83 17.06 -6.94 -1.74
CA PRO A 83 16.19 -5.79 -1.85
C PRO A 83 14.81 -6.09 -1.24
N GLY A 84 14.23 -5.11 -0.56
CA GLY A 84 12.88 -5.19 -0.04
C GLY A 84 11.89 -4.48 -0.96
N VAL A 85 10.74 -5.10 -1.26
CA VAL A 85 9.69 -4.51 -2.09
C VAL A 85 8.37 -4.50 -1.32
N LEU A 86 7.78 -3.33 -1.19
CA LEU A 86 6.42 -3.11 -0.74
C LEU A 86 5.50 -3.12 -1.96
N PHE A 87 4.47 -3.97 -1.94
CA PHE A 87 3.49 -4.04 -3.01
C PHE A 87 2.10 -3.71 -2.49
N ALA A 88 1.56 -2.55 -2.90
CA ALA A 88 0.22 -2.09 -2.56
C ALA A 88 -0.76 -2.43 -3.68
N HIS A 89 -1.81 -3.20 -3.37
CA HIS A 89 -2.88 -3.43 -4.35
C HIS A 89 -3.87 -2.25 -4.40
N GLY A 90 -4.65 -2.16 -5.48
CA GLY A 90 -5.78 -1.24 -5.60
C GLY A 90 -7.13 -1.89 -5.31
N HIS A 91 -8.22 -1.27 -5.82
CA HIS A 91 -9.59 -1.74 -5.61
C HIS A 91 -9.98 -2.81 -6.64
N TRP A 92 -9.60 -4.04 -6.39
CA TRP A 92 -10.04 -5.20 -7.20
C TRP A 92 -10.78 -6.19 -6.31
N THR A 93 -11.69 -6.92 -6.91
CA THR A 93 -12.36 -8.04 -6.24
C THR A 93 -11.31 -9.00 -5.69
N ASN A 94 -11.45 -9.40 -4.43
CA ASN A 94 -10.47 -10.20 -3.69
C ASN A 94 -9.07 -9.58 -3.55
N ALA A 95 -8.88 -8.32 -3.97
CA ALA A 95 -7.67 -7.52 -3.75
C ALA A 95 -6.37 -8.27 -4.12
N ARG A 96 -5.47 -8.54 -3.17
CA ARG A 96 -4.22 -9.27 -3.42
C ARG A 96 -4.41 -10.68 -3.98
N LEU A 97 -5.57 -11.28 -3.76
CA LEU A 97 -5.98 -12.60 -4.26
C LEU A 97 -6.88 -12.50 -5.50
N SER A 98 -6.88 -11.35 -6.17
CA SER A 98 -7.68 -11.13 -7.37
C SER A 98 -7.26 -12.10 -8.48
N GLU A 99 -8.26 -12.68 -9.14
CA GLU A 99 -8.10 -13.56 -10.29
C GLU A 99 -8.85 -12.99 -11.48
N SER A 100 -8.22 -13.07 -12.65
CA SER A 100 -8.86 -12.73 -13.92
C SER A 100 -9.89 -13.80 -14.28
N THR A 101 -11.00 -13.38 -14.87
CA THR A 101 -11.95 -14.31 -15.49
C THR A 101 -11.32 -14.99 -16.71
N ASP A 102 -11.89 -16.12 -17.13
CA ASP A 102 -11.40 -16.82 -18.33
C ASP A 102 -11.44 -15.91 -19.58
N ALA A 103 -12.46 -15.07 -19.70
CA ALA A 103 -12.58 -14.14 -20.81
C ALA A 103 -11.50 -13.04 -20.80
N GLU A 104 -11.20 -12.48 -19.62
CA GLU A 104 -10.10 -11.51 -19.46
C GLU A 104 -8.75 -12.16 -19.77
N LEU A 105 -8.49 -13.34 -19.21
CA LEU A 105 -7.26 -14.07 -19.45
C LEU A 105 -7.04 -14.38 -20.94
N GLN A 106 -8.07 -14.90 -21.63
CA GLN A 106 -7.96 -15.20 -23.05
C GLN A 106 -7.73 -13.95 -23.90
N ARG A 107 -8.34 -12.82 -23.52
CA ARG A 107 -8.08 -11.53 -24.18
C ARG A 107 -6.64 -11.09 -23.97
N GLU A 108 -6.14 -11.07 -22.74
CA GLU A 108 -4.77 -10.65 -22.41
C GLU A 108 -3.71 -11.50 -23.14
N LEU A 109 -3.96 -12.83 -23.24
CA LEU A 109 -3.10 -13.73 -24.01
C LEU A 109 -3.15 -13.43 -25.53
N ALA A 110 -4.35 -13.17 -26.06
CA ALA A 110 -4.53 -12.90 -27.50
C ALA A 110 -3.94 -11.53 -27.90
N GLU A 111 -4.03 -10.54 -27.04
CA GLU A 111 -3.48 -9.19 -27.24
C GLU A 111 -1.97 -9.12 -26.95
N GLY A 112 -1.40 -10.17 -26.36
CA GLY A 112 0.02 -10.23 -25.99
C GLY A 112 0.38 -9.42 -24.76
N GLU A 113 -0.61 -9.01 -23.97
CA GLU A 113 -0.42 -8.35 -22.66
C GLU A 113 0.13 -9.35 -21.64
N GLU A 114 -0.23 -10.63 -21.77
CA GLU A 114 0.31 -11.72 -20.95
C GLU A 114 0.77 -12.87 -21.86
N ARG A 115 1.68 -13.69 -21.35
CA ARG A 115 2.24 -14.86 -22.07
C ARG A 115 1.93 -16.19 -21.41
N PHE A 116 1.59 -16.17 -20.13
CA PHE A 116 1.41 -17.36 -19.31
C PHE A 116 0.06 -17.32 -18.60
N GLU A 117 -0.71 -18.40 -18.69
CA GLU A 117 -2.04 -18.50 -18.06
C GLU A 117 -2.00 -18.23 -16.56
N GLU A 118 -1.03 -18.82 -15.85
CA GLU A 118 -0.92 -18.60 -14.41
C GLU A 118 -0.59 -17.13 -14.07
N GLY A 119 0.21 -16.48 -14.92
CA GLY A 119 0.55 -15.05 -14.78
C GLY A 119 -0.66 -14.17 -14.93
N GLY A 120 -1.40 -14.32 -16.01
CA GLY A 120 -2.59 -13.56 -16.31
C GLY A 120 -3.75 -13.85 -15.33
N ARG A 121 -3.89 -15.10 -14.89
CA ARG A 121 -4.95 -15.46 -13.94
C ARG A 121 -4.78 -14.78 -12.58
N SER A 122 -3.58 -14.77 -12.03
CA SER A 122 -3.29 -14.22 -10.69
C SER A 122 -2.24 -13.12 -10.75
N ARG A 123 -2.52 -12.07 -11.52
CA ARG A 123 -1.54 -11.01 -11.90
C ARG A 123 -0.77 -10.41 -10.74
N PHE A 124 -1.42 -10.12 -9.61
CA PHE A 124 -0.74 -9.50 -8.47
C PHE A 124 0.17 -10.48 -7.73
N GLN A 125 -0.29 -11.72 -7.57
CA GLN A 125 0.53 -12.77 -6.98
C GLN A 125 1.72 -13.10 -7.89
N SER A 126 1.48 -13.18 -9.21
CA SER A 126 2.53 -13.44 -10.21
C SER A 126 3.61 -12.37 -10.20
N MET A 127 3.25 -11.09 -10.08
CA MET A 127 4.21 -10.01 -9.95
C MET A 127 5.08 -10.16 -8.70
N CYS A 128 4.48 -10.47 -7.55
CA CYS A 128 5.22 -10.74 -6.32
C CYS A 128 6.14 -11.97 -6.45
N VAL A 129 5.68 -13.01 -7.11
CA VAL A 129 6.47 -14.23 -7.40
C VAL A 129 7.66 -13.91 -8.29
N GLN A 130 7.47 -13.14 -9.36
CA GLN A 130 8.58 -12.76 -10.24
C GLN A 130 9.63 -11.92 -9.51
N LEU A 131 9.21 -10.96 -8.71
CA LEU A 131 10.13 -10.18 -7.87
C LEU A 131 10.90 -11.06 -6.89
N ALA A 132 10.23 -12.05 -6.27
CA ALA A 132 10.90 -13.00 -5.39
C ALA A 132 11.90 -13.89 -6.15
N ARG A 133 11.56 -14.36 -7.36
CA ARG A 133 12.50 -15.09 -8.23
C ARG A 133 13.70 -14.25 -8.64
N MET A 134 13.52 -12.94 -8.80
CA MET A 134 14.61 -11.99 -9.04
C MET A 134 15.46 -11.70 -7.81
N GLY A 135 15.14 -12.27 -6.66
CA GLY A 135 15.92 -12.16 -5.44
C GLY A 135 15.43 -11.08 -4.46
N CYS A 136 14.22 -10.54 -4.63
CA CYS A 136 13.63 -9.57 -3.72
C CYS A 136 12.80 -10.25 -2.61
N VAL A 137 12.82 -9.68 -1.42
CA VAL A 137 11.82 -9.97 -0.39
C VAL A 137 10.62 -9.05 -0.63
N VAL A 138 9.43 -9.62 -0.86
CA VAL A 138 8.24 -8.84 -1.22
C VAL A 138 7.19 -8.96 -0.13
N TRP A 139 6.73 -7.82 0.38
CA TRP A 139 5.61 -7.72 1.29
C TRP A 139 4.41 -7.11 0.55
N GLN A 140 3.37 -7.94 0.34
CA GLN A 140 2.10 -7.53 -0.23
C GLN A 140 1.04 -7.53 0.87
N TRP A 141 0.68 -6.34 1.35
CA TRP A 141 -0.31 -6.22 2.43
C TRP A 141 -1.71 -5.94 1.90
N ASP A 142 -2.69 -6.26 2.72
CA ASP A 142 -4.08 -5.93 2.47
C ASP A 142 -4.36 -4.47 2.84
N MET A 143 -4.95 -3.74 1.90
CA MET A 143 -5.51 -2.44 2.18
C MET A 143 -6.82 -2.57 2.96
N LEU A 144 -7.19 -1.52 3.69
CA LEU A 144 -8.38 -1.50 4.55
C LEU A 144 -9.63 -2.02 3.83
N GLY A 145 -10.39 -2.88 4.48
CA GLY A 145 -11.63 -3.44 3.96
C GLY A 145 -11.47 -4.47 2.85
N ASN A 146 -10.25 -4.96 2.61
CA ASN A 146 -9.97 -5.94 1.55
C ASN A 146 -9.33 -7.21 2.10
N SER A 147 -9.54 -8.32 1.41
CA SER A 147 -8.99 -9.66 1.72
C SER A 147 -9.16 -10.02 3.21
N ASP A 148 -8.08 -10.07 3.98
CA ASP A 148 -8.11 -10.42 5.41
C ASP A 148 -8.15 -9.17 6.34
N ALA A 149 -7.99 -7.94 5.82
CA ALA A 149 -8.02 -6.69 6.58
C ALA A 149 -9.47 -6.18 6.79
N LEU A 150 -10.31 -6.98 7.45
CA LEU A 150 -11.75 -6.75 7.59
C LEU A 150 -12.17 -6.16 8.95
N GLN A 151 -11.26 -5.66 9.76
CA GLN A 151 -11.62 -4.95 11.00
C GLN A 151 -12.47 -3.71 10.72
N LEU A 152 -12.27 -3.09 9.56
CA LEU A 152 -13.17 -2.12 8.96
C LEU A 152 -13.70 -2.71 7.64
N SER A 153 -15.02 -2.74 7.49
CA SER A 153 -15.62 -3.31 6.28
C SER A 153 -15.33 -2.45 5.03
N ALA A 154 -15.34 -3.09 3.85
CA ALA A 154 -15.23 -2.35 2.58
C ALA A 154 -16.32 -1.29 2.42
N GLN A 155 -17.53 -1.55 2.91
CA GLN A 155 -18.63 -0.58 2.89
C GLN A 155 -18.31 0.66 3.74
N LEU A 156 -17.60 0.51 4.84
CA LEU A 156 -17.25 1.59 5.74
C LEU A 156 -16.11 2.47 5.20
N VAL A 157 -15.12 1.85 4.58
CA VAL A 157 -13.87 2.51 4.17
C VAL A 157 -13.78 2.87 2.70
N HIS A 158 -14.71 2.36 1.86
CA HIS A 158 -14.74 2.58 0.43
C HIS A 158 -16.10 3.12 -0.03
N GLY A 159 -16.14 3.81 -1.13
CA GLY A 159 -17.37 4.31 -1.72
C GLY A 159 -17.72 5.72 -1.27
N PHE A 160 -17.16 6.71 -1.94
CA PHE A 160 -17.30 8.13 -1.65
C PHE A 160 -18.75 8.61 -1.55
N ALA A 161 -19.64 8.08 -2.39
CA ALA A 161 -21.05 8.47 -2.41
C ALA A 161 -21.83 8.11 -1.13
N LYS A 162 -21.34 7.16 -0.35
CA LYS A 162 -21.96 6.68 0.90
C LYS A 162 -21.50 7.43 2.15
N GLN A 163 -20.60 8.38 2.01
CA GLN A 163 -20.06 9.14 3.15
C GLN A 163 -20.67 10.54 3.19
N ARG A 164 -21.96 10.57 3.27
CA ARG A 164 -22.80 11.79 3.36
C ARG A 164 -23.51 11.83 4.72
N PRO A 165 -24.26 12.89 5.03
CA PRO A 165 -24.95 13.01 6.31
C PRO A 165 -25.78 11.81 6.73
N GLU A 166 -26.36 11.09 5.77
CA GLU A 166 -27.10 9.85 6.00
C GLU A 166 -26.22 8.69 6.52
N MET A 167 -24.91 8.81 6.40
CA MET A 167 -23.94 7.83 6.95
C MET A 167 -23.58 8.10 8.42
N ASN A 168 -24.06 9.21 8.99
CA ASN A 168 -23.84 9.54 10.40
C ASN A 168 -24.97 9.00 11.31
N THR A 169 -25.56 7.90 10.93
CA THR A 169 -26.52 7.15 11.74
C THR A 169 -25.82 5.99 12.45
N THR A 170 -26.47 5.43 13.49
CA THR A 170 -25.96 4.26 14.23
C THR A 170 -25.72 3.06 13.30
N GLU A 171 -26.56 2.90 12.26
CA GLU A 171 -26.51 1.80 11.32
C GLU A 171 -25.51 2.04 10.16
N ASN A 172 -25.22 3.29 9.85
CA ASN A 172 -24.40 3.71 8.71
C ASN A 172 -23.25 4.62 9.12
N TRP A 173 -22.71 4.41 10.32
CA TRP A 173 -21.58 5.21 10.77
C TRP A 173 -20.35 4.99 9.89
N GLY A 174 -19.74 6.08 9.43
CA GLY A 174 -18.54 6.10 8.63
C GLY A 174 -17.36 6.77 9.34
N LEU A 175 -16.17 6.68 8.75
CA LEU A 175 -14.98 7.38 9.25
C LEU A 175 -15.03 8.91 9.03
N TYR A 176 -16.07 9.40 8.37
CA TYR A 176 -16.40 10.82 8.23
C TYR A 176 -17.38 11.23 9.34
N SER A 177 -16.88 11.34 10.54
CA SER A 177 -17.62 11.96 11.62
C SER A 177 -17.06 13.38 11.86
N PRO A 178 -17.84 14.32 12.42
CA PRO A 178 -17.31 15.61 12.84
C PRO A 178 -16.12 15.50 13.78
N GLN A 179 -16.07 14.45 14.59
CA GLN A 179 -14.95 14.16 15.49
C GLN A 179 -13.69 13.78 14.71
N ALA A 180 -13.80 12.89 13.71
CA ALA A 180 -12.68 12.50 12.87
C ALA A 180 -12.13 13.70 12.08
N GLU A 181 -13.01 14.51 11.49
CA GLU A 181 -12.64 15.73 10.78
C GLU A 181 -11.95 16.75 11.69
N ALA A 182 -12.47 16.94 12.91
CA ALA A 182 -11.88 17.85 13.90
C ALA A 182 -10.45 17.42 14.29
N HIS A 183 -10.12 16.15 14.17
CA HIS A 183 -8.80 15.59 14.42
C HIS A 183 -7.99 15.30 13.14
N LEU A 184 -8.45 15.77 11.99
CA LEU A 184 -7.85 15.50 10.67
C LEU A 184 -7.70 13.99 10.38
N GLN A 185 -8.52 13.15 10.99
CA GLN A 185 -8.50 11.70 10.78
C GLN A 185 -9.28 11.36 9.53
N SER A 186 -8.70 10.46 8.73
CA SER A 186 -9.33 9.99 7.48
C SER A 186 -8.99 8.53 7.22
N THR A 187 -9.77 7.89 6.36
CA THR A 187 -9.47 6.54 5.84
C THR A 187 -8.09 6.51 5.19
N MET A 188 -7.77 7.53 4.40
CA MET A 188 -6.48 7.67 3.74
C MET A 188 -5.34 7.78 4.75
N GLY A 189 -5.51 8.56 5.82
CA GLY A 189 -4.51 8.66 6.89
C GLY A 189 -4.25 7.33 7.58
N LEU A 190 -5.30 6.58 7.90
CA LEU A 190 -5.17 5.25 8.50
C LEU A 190 -4.51 4.25 7.54
N GLN A 191 -4.89 4.28 6.26
CA GLN A 191 -4.25 3.46 5.23
C GLN A 191 -2.76 3.81 5.07
N THR A 192 -2.42 5.10 5.10
CA THR A 192 -1.04 5.57 5.02
C THR A 192 -0.23 5.15 6.25
N LEU A 193 -0.82 5.18 7.45
CA LEU A 193 -0.19 4.63 8.66
C LEU A 193 0.12 3.14 8.49
N ASN A 194 -0.84 2.35 8.00
CA ASN A 194 -0.63 0.92 7.73
C ASN A 194 0.51 0.68 6.73
N SER A 195 0.62 1.54 5.72
CA SER A 195 1.70 1.47 4.72
C SER A 195 3.07 1.79 5.34
N ILE A 196 3.16 2.81 6.21
CA ILE A 196 4.39 3.12 6.97
C ILE A 196 4.77 1.96 7.89
N ARG A 197 3.80 1.36 8.58
CA ARG A 197 4.04 0.21 9.46
C ARG A 197 4.41 -1.04 8.67
N SER A 198 3.90 -1.19 7.44
CA SER A 198 4.34 -2.23 6.49
C SER A 198 5.82 -2.06 6.10
N LEU A 199 6.28 -0.83 5.94
CA LEU A 199 7.71 -0.55 5.75
C LEU A 199 8.53 -0.88 7.00
N ASP A 200 8.03 -0.54 8.20
CA ASP A 200 8.68 -0.93 9.46
C ASP A 200 8.80 -2.46 9.58
N PHE A 201 7.73 -3.20 9.21
CA PHE A 201 7.76 -4.65 9.18
C PHE A 201 8.80 -5.19 8.21
N LEU A 202 8.79 -4.72 6.96
CA LEU A 202 9.74 -5.19 5.93
C LEU A 202 11.19 -4.97 6.38
N LEU A 203 11.48 -3.80 6.96
CA LEU A 203 12.80 -3.47 7.49
C LEU A 203 13.19 -4.23 8.77
N SER A 204 12.24 -4.83 9.46
CA SER A 204 12.52 -5.69 10.63
C SER A 204 13.05 -7.08 10.24
N LEU A 205 12.92 -7.47 8.97
CA LEU A 205 13.38 -8.75 8.47
C LEU A 205 14.90 -8.72 8.27
N PRO A 206 15.65 -9.66 8.90
CA PRO A 206 17.11 -9.60 8.90
C PRO A 206 17.76 -9.77 7.52
N GLU A 207 17.05 -10.44 6.60
CA GLU A 207 17.49 -10.66 5.23
C GLU A 207 17.28 -9.46 4.30
N VAL A 208 16.56 -8.44 4.72
CA VAL A 208 16.27 -7.25 3.90
C VAL A 208 17.41 -6.23 4.00
N ASP A 209 17.80 -5.70 2.85
CA ASP A 209 18.74 -4.59 2.74
C ASP A 209 18.04 -3.26 2.94
N PRO A 210 18.30 -2.52 4.02
CA PRO A 210 17.63 -1.26 4.31
C PRO A 210 17.93 -0.15 3.30
N ASP A 211 19.01 -0.26 2.54
CA ASP A 211 19.42 0.73 1.54
C ASP A 211 18.82 0.46 0.15
N ARG A 212 18.08 -0.66 -0.01
CA ARG A 212 17.46 -1.08 -1.26
C ARG A 212 15.98 -1.42 -1.06
N ILE A 213 15.20 -0.38 -0.76
CA ILE A 213 13.76 -0.49 -0.52
C ILE A 213 12.99 0.13 -1.68
N ALA A 214 12.14 -0.69 -2.30
CA ALA A 214 11.23 -0.25 -3.34
C ALA A 214 9.78 -0.29 -2.84
N ILE A 215 8.93 0.57 -3.42
CA ILE A 215 7.48 0.49 -3.27
C ILE A 215 6.83 0.62 -4.64
N THR A 216 5.82 -0.21 -4.89
CA THR A 216 5.01 -0.16 -6.10
C THR A 216 3.57 -0.53 -5.80
N GLY A 217 2.68 -0.16 -6.69
CA GLY A 217 1.26 -0.46 -6.60
C GLY A 217 0.46 0.30 -7.64
N ALA A 218 -0.74 -0.16 -7.89
CA ALA A 218 -1.61 0.40 -8.92
C ALA A 218 -2.92 0.92 -8.32
N SER A 219 -3.53 1.96 -8.95
CA SER A 219 -4.77 2.60 -8.50
C SER A 219 -4.62 3.11 -7.06
N GLY A 220 -5.48 2.74 -6.11
CA GLY A 220 -5.30 3.06 -4.70
C GLY A 220 -3.94 2.65 -4.13
N GLY A 221 -3.37 1.54 -4.63
CA GLY A 221 -2.00 1.15 -4.35
C GLY A 221 -0.96 2.11 -4.94
N GLY A 222 -1.25 2.71 -6.09
CA GLY A 222 -0.44 3.79 -6.68
C GLY A 222 -0.42 5.04 -5.81
N THR A 223 -1.58 5.41 -5.24
CA THR A 223 -1.71 6.51 -4.27
C THR A 223 -0.83 6.26 -3.04
N GLN A 224 -0.92 5.06 -2.44
CA GLN A 224 -0.08 4.71 -1.29
C GLN A 224 1.40 4.65 -1.65
N THR A 225 1.74 4.17 -2.85
CA THR A 225 3.11 4.17 -3.38
C THR A 225 3.68 5.59 -3.44
N MET A 226 2.94 6.53 -4.01
CA MET A 226 3.33 7.94 -4.10
C MET A 226 3.48 8.59 -2.72
N LEU A 227 2.48 8.40 -1.85
CA LEU A 227 2.47 8.98 -0.52
C LEU A 227 3.63 8.49 0.35
N VAL A 228 3.81 7.17 0.46
CA VAL A 228 4.88 6.62 1.29
C VAL A 228 6.25 7.07 0.79
N ALA A 229 6.49 7.05 -0.52
CA ALA A 229 7.74 7.54 -1.09
C ALA A 229 7.97 9.04 -0.84
N ALA A 230 6.89 9.84 -0.81
CA ALA A 230 7.00 11.27 -0.52
C ALA A 230 7.30 11.56 0.95
N ILE A 231 6.77 10.77 1.89
CA ILE A 231 6.86 11.06 3.33
C ILE A 231 7.94 10.28 4.06
N ASP A 232 8.35 9.12 3.55
CA ASP A 232 9.34 8.26 4.22
C ASP A 232 10.63 8.12 3.41
N PRO A 233 11.75 8.71 3.87
CA PRO A 233 13.02 8.70 3.14
C PRO A 233 13.70 7.33 3.07
N ARG A 234 13.20 6.32 3.75
CA ARG A 234 13.72 4.94 3.69
C ARG A 234 13.36 4.25 2.38
N VAL A 235 12.36 4.76 1.65
CA VAL A 235 12.04 4.28 0.30
C VAL A 235 13.04 4.88 -0.70
N THR A 236 13.77 4.01 -1.39
CA THR A 236 14.84 4.41 -2.33
C THR A 236 14.38 4.34 -3.79
N LEU A 237 13.32 3.58 -4.08
CA LEU A 237 12.72 3.47 -5.41
C LEU A 237 11.20 3.43 -5.30
N SER A 238 10.52 4.20 -6.15
CA SER A 238 9.07 4.28 -6.19
C SER A 238 8.56 4.14 -7.61
N PHE A 239 7.59 3.25 -7.83
CA PHE A 239 6.94 3.04 -9.11
C PHE A 239 5.42 3.02 -8.94
N PRO A 240 4.76 4.20 -8.83
CA PRO A 240 3.30 4.27 -8.78
C PRO A 240 2.72 4.02 -10.18
N ALA A 241 1.87 3.00 -10.29
CA ALA A 241 1.13 2.70 -11.52
C ALA A 241 -0.27 3.31 -11.44
N VAL A 242 -0.49 4.43 -12.15
CA VAL A 242 -1.74 5.21 -12.12
C VAL A 242 -1.92 5.94 -10.78
N MET A 243 -2.87 6.87 -10.72
CA MET A 243 -3.27 7.65 -9.53
C MET A 243 -2.16 8.54 -8.96
N VAL A 244 -1.30 9.09 -9.82
CA VAL A 244 -0.44 10.21 -9.47
C VAL A 244 -1.13 11.49 -9.93
N SER A 245 -1.77 12.18 -9.01
CA SER A 245 -2.55 13.38 -9.31
C SER A 245 -2.42 14.41 -8.19
N THR A 246 -2.58 15.68 -8.54
CA THR A 246 -2.69 16.78 -7.56
C THR A 246 -4.12 16.99 -7.06
N ALA A 247 -5.09 16.37 -7.71
CA ALA A 247 -6.51 16.41 -7.32
C ALA A 247 -7.18 15.13 -7.80
N MET A 248 -7.64 14.33 -6.88
CA MET A 248 -8.45 13.15 -7.16
C MET A 248 -9.90 13.58 -7.29
N GLN A 249 -10.50 13.30 -8.44
CA GLN A 249 -11.93 13.53 -8.67
C GLN A 249 -12.65 12.20 -8.78
N GLY A 250 -13.59 11.97 -7.90
CA GLY A 250 -14.23 10.68 -7.75
C GLY A 250 -13.33 9.71 -6.97
N GLY A 251 -13.45 8.43 -7.24
CA GLY A 251 -12.66 7.42 -6.54
C GLY A 251 -13.23 7.06 -5.17
N CYS A 252 -12.36 6.78 -4.24
CA CYS A 252 -12.69 6.26 -2.92
C CYS A 252 -12.15 7.17 -1.81
N THR A 253 -12.80 7.14 -0.66
CA THR A 253 -12.36 7.87 0.54
C THR A 253 -10.99 7.41 1.07
N CYS A 254 -10.54 6.23 0.68
CA CYS A 254 -9.19 5.77 0.99
C CYS A 254 -8.09 6.40 0.10
N GLU A 255 -8.49 7.22 -0.86
CA GLU A 255 -7.63 7.90 -1.84
C GLU A 255 -7.75 9.43 -1.80
N ASN A 256 -8.70 9.95 -1.00
CA ASN A 256 -8.97 11.40 -0.90
C ASN A 256 -8.86 11.92 0.52
#